data_80ed424d4502df76a8a394891d094878
#
_entry.id   80ed424d4502df76a8a394891d094878
#
_cell.length_a   1.000
_cell.length_b   1.000
_cell.length_c   1.000
_cell.angle_alpha   90.00
_cell.angle_beta   90.00
_cell.angle_gamma   90.00
#
_symmetry.space_group_name_H-M   'P 1'
#
loop_
_entity.id
_entity.type
_entity.pdbx_description
1 polymer ?
#
loop_
_entity_poly.entity_id
_entity_poly.type
_entity_poly.pdbx_seq_one_letter_code
_entity_poly.pdbx_strand_id
1 'polypeptide(L)'
;KGGGHVNFIADKVAKHIQPIVNKKNKGGSNITPAQIKNHLSVFVNCLIMNPTFDSQTKENLTTKPSVIGKEVTLSDKFLKQIEKSGIVESVLNYTKFKQSQALKRKGGTKKTKLTGIDKLDDANHAGTAKSKDCTLIITEGDSAKSL
;
A
#
# COMPACT_ATOMS: atom_id res chain seq x y z
N LYS A 1 23.30 3.37 -11.39
CA LYS A 1 21.84 3.63 -11.42
C LYS A 1 21.16 3.29 -10.10
N GLY A 2 21.72 2.46 -9.25
CA GLY A 2 21.17 2.09 -7.96
C GLY A 2 22.23 1.53 -7.01
N GLY A 3 21.78 0.85 -5.94
CA GLY A 3 22.65 0.09 -5.07
C GLY A 3 22.59 0.46 -3.60
N GLY A 4 23.54 -0.04 -2.83
CA GLY A 4 23.57 0.03 -1.37
C GLY A 4 23.49 1.45 -0.81
N HIS A 5 24.11 2.44 -1.46
CA HIS A 5 24.11 3.85 -1.02
C HIS A 5 22.72 4.50 -1.10
N VAL A 6 21.98 4.24 -2.18
CA VAL A 6 20.62 4.77 -2.36
C VAL A 6 19.67 4.13 -1.35
N ASN A 7 19.74 2.80 -1.22
CA ASN A 7 18.92 2.06 -0.26
C ASN A 7 19.20 2.50 1.19
N PHE A 8 20.47 2.74 1.53
CA PHE A 8 20.87 3.19 2.86
C PHE A 8 20.21 4.53 3.25
N ILE A 9 20.22 5.52 2.34
CA ILE A 9 19.58 6.82 2.58
C ILE A 9 18.05 6.67 2.62
N ALA A 10 17.48 5.92 1.67
CA ALA A 10 16.04 5.64 1.64
C ALA A 10 15.55 4.96 2.93
N ASP A 11 16.33 4.01 3.48
CA ASP A 11 16.00 3.34 4.73
C ASP A 11 16.06 4.29 5.93
N LYS A 12 17.05 5.19 5.99
CA LYS A 12 17.11 6.21 7.05
C LYS A 12 15.91 7.13 7.03
N VAL A 13 15.53 7.63 5.84
CA VAL A 13 14.36 8.48 5.67
C VAL A 13 13.07 7.71 6.03
N ALA A 14 12.92 6.48 5.54
CA ALA A 14 11.75 5.67 5.81
C ALA A 14 11.58 5.35 7.30
N LYS A 15 12.68 5.01 8.00
CA LYS A 15 12.67 4.77 9.45
C LYS A 15 12.29 6.01 10.25
N HIS A 16 12.72 7.19 9.80
CA HIS A 16 12.33 8.45 10.44
C HIS A 16 10.84 8.76 10.27
N ILE A 17 10.31 8.56 9.06
CA ILE A 17 8.91 8.87 8.74
C ILE A 17 7.95 7.82 9.32
N GLN A 18 8.35 6.56 9.44
CA GLN A 18 7.51 5.46 9.89
C GLN A 18 6.72 5.73 11.18
N PRO A 19 7.33 6.17 12.29
CA PRO A 19 6.60 6.46 13.53
C PRO A 19 5.58 7.58 13.36
N ILE A 20 5.88 8.58 12.53
CA ILE A 20 4.99 9.72 12.27
C ILE A 20 3.74 9.25 11.52
N VAL A 21 3.94 8.45 10.48
CA VAL A 21 2.85 7.89 9.67
C VAL A 21 1.99 6.95 10.52
N ASN A 22 2.60 6.05 11.29
CA ASN A 22 1.89 5.12 12.14
C ASN A 22 1.09 5.83 13.25
N LYS A 23 1.62 6.90 13.83
CA LYS A 23 0.89 7.74 14.80
C LYS A 23 -0.36 8.40 14.18
N LYS A 24 -0.28 8.81 12.92
CA LYS A 24 -1.41 9.40 12.19
C LYS A 24 -2.39 8.35 11.64
N ASN A 25 -1.95 7.12 11.43
CA ASN A 25 -2.76 6.01 10.91
C ASN A 25 -3.60 5.34 12.00
N LYS A 26 -4.43 6.12 12.72
CA LYS A 26 -5.27 5.61 13.81
C LYS A 26 -6.25 4.55 13.28
N GLY A 27 -6.18 3.34 13.84
CA GLY A 27 -7.06 2.22 13.49
C GLY A 27 -6.71 1.46 12.20
N GLY A 28 -5.62 1.83 11.52
CA GLY A 28 -5.10 1.10 10.35
C GLY A 28 -4.00 0.07 10.70
N SER A 29 -3.67 -0.78 9.73
CA SER A 29 -2.53 -1.69 9.85
C SER A 29 -1.20 -0.92 9.92
N ASN A 30 -0.23 -1.52 10.61
CA ASN A 30 1.11 -0.93 10.76
C ASN A 30 1.80 -0.78 9.39
N ILE A 31 2.29 0.42 9.09
CA ILE A 31 2.94 0.75 7.83
C ILE A 31 4.42 0.41 7.92
N THR A 32 4.91 -0.38 6.97
CA THR A 32 6.30 -0.83 6.93
C THR A 32 7.21 0.20 6.22
N PRO A 33 8.52 0.23 6.53
CA PRO A 33 9.47 1.09 5.82
C PRO A 33 9.49 0.86 4.30
N ALA A 34 9.27 -0.37 3.85
CA ALA A 34 9.21 -0.71 2.44
C ALA A 34 8.04 0.01 1.72
N GLN A 35 6.89 0.11 2.38
CA GLN A 35 5.74 0.84 1.84
C GLN A 35 6.03 2.34 1.71
N ILE A 36 6.77 2.92 2.66
CA ILE A 36 7.18 4.33 2.61
C ILE A 36 8.18 4.56 1.47
N LYS A 37 9.15 3.64 1.30
CA LYS A 37 10.15 3.74 0.22
C LYS A 37 9.53 3.80 -1.18
N ASN A 38 8.39 3.15 -1.39
CA ASN A 38 7.69 3.19 -2.68
C ASN A 38 7.18 4.59 -3.05
N HIS A 39 7.14 5.53 -2.11
CA HIS A 39 6.76 6.93 -2.32
C HIS A 39 7.97 7.87 -2.39
N LEU A 40 9.19 7.32 -2.39
CA LEU A 40 10.44 8.10 -2.44
C LEU A 40 11.12 7.94 -3.78
N SER A 41 11.53 9.06 -4.38
CA SER A 41 12.55 9.10 -5.42
C SER A 41 13.82 9.70 -4.80
N VAL A 42 14.87 8.89 -4.70
CA VAL A 42 16.10 9.27 -3.98
C VAL A 42 17.26 9.32 -4.97
N PHE A 43 17.89 10.47 -5.05
CA PHE A 43 19.11 10.69 -5.82
C PHE A 43 20.24 10.94 -4.83
N VAL A 44 21.31 10.15 -4.92
CA VAL A 44 22.47 10.25 -4.02
C VAL A 44 23.72 10.50 -4.84
N ASN A 45 24.42 11.56 -4.51
CA ASN A 45 25.77 11.84 -5.00
C ASN A 45 26.71 11.80 -3.80
N CYS A 46 27.67 10.88 -3.82
CA CYS A 46 28.61 10.68 -2.71
C CYS A 46 29.94 10.10 -3.21
N LEU A 47 31.00 10.33 -2.44
CA LEU A 47 32.29 9.68 -2.60
C LEU A 47 32.37 8.53 -1.62
N ILE A 48 32.76 7.35 -2.13
CA ILE A 48 32.88 6.14 -1.33
C ILE A 48 34.29 5.57 -1.53
N MET A 49 34.97 5.26 -0.47
CA MET A 49 36.29 4.63 -0.54
C MET A 49 36.13 3.13 -0.90
N ASN A 50 36.96 2.69 -1.84
CA ASN A 50 36.97 1.29 -2.33
C ASN A 50 35.57 0.75 -2.70
N PRO A 51 34.87 1.40 -3.65
CA PRO A 51 33.52 0.96 -4.00
C PRO A 51 33.58 -0.37 -4.76
N THR A 52 32.63 -1.25 -4.47
CA THR A 52 32.42 -2.52 -5.19
C THR A 52 31.12 -2.42 -6.00
N PHE A 53 31.14 -3.02 -7.20
CA PHE A 53 30.02 -3.00 -8.14
C PHE A 53 29.68 -4.44 -8.57
N ASP A 54 28.46 -4.62 -9.05
CA ASP A 54 27.96 -5.90 -9.57
C ASP A 54 28.51 -6.26 -10.96
N SER A 55 28.96 -5.25 -11.71
CA SER A 55 29.40 -5.43 -13.09
C SER A 55 30.45 -4.42 -13.50
N GLN A 56 31.12 -4.68 -14.63
CA GLN A 56 32.09 -3.79 -15.25
C GLN A 56 31.49 -2.42 -15.62
N THR A 57 30.20 -2.37 -15.91
CA THR A 57 29.47 -1.14 -16.25
C THR A 57 29.22 -0.23 -15.05
N LYS A 58 29.52 -0.70 -13.82
CA LYS A 58 29.40 0.06 -12.57
C LYS A 58 28.01 0.67 -12.34
N GLU A 59 26.96 -0.04 -12.72
CA GLU A 59 25.59 0.46 -12.60
C GLU A 59 25.03 0.39 -11.20
N ASN A 60 25.32 -0.69 -10.47
CA ASN A 60 24.83 -0.88 -9.12
C ASN A 60 25.97 -1.05 -8.11
N LEU A 61 25.96 -0.23 -7.08
CA LEU A 61 26.93 -0.32 -5.99
C LEU A 61 26.55 -1.46 -5.04
N THR A 62 27.45 -2.42 -4.86
CA THR A 62 27.29 -3.58 -3.97
C THR A 62 27.99 -3.44 -2.62
N THR A 63 28.72 -2.35 -2.43
CA THR A 63 29.38 -2.03 -1.15
C THR A 63 28.39 -2.09 0.02
N LYS A 64 28.74 -2.82 1.06
CA LYS A 64 27.87 -3.03 2.23
C LYS A 64 27.50 -1.70 2.91
N PRO A 65 26.25 -1.53 3.36
CA PRO A 65 25.79 -0.32 4.07
C PRO A 65 26.63 0.01 5.31
N SER A 66 27.20 -0.98 5.98
CA SER A 66 28.09 -0.81 7.13
C SER A 66 29.39 -0.08 6.80
N VAL A 67 29.85 -0.18 5.55
CA VAL A 67 31.05 0.54 5.08
C VAL A 67 30.68 1.96 4.64
N ILE A 68 29.52 2.11 3.98
CA ILE A 68 29.03 3.39 3.47
C ILE A 68 28.65 4.35 4.59
N GLY A 69 28.14 3.84 5.71
CA GLY A 69 27.22 4.58 6.57
C GLY A 69 27.66 4.82 8.00
N LYS A 70 28.89 4.52 8.42
CA LYS A 70 29.29 4.75 9.82
C LYS A 70 29.18 6.21 10.29
N GLU A 71 29.29 7.17 9.37
CA GLU A 71 29.33 8.61 9.69
C GLU A 71 28.24 9.45 9.00
N VAL A 72 27.38 8.83 8.18
CA VAL A 72 26.34 9.59 7.46
C VAL A 72 25.15 9.84 8.36
N THR A 73 25.01 11.05 8.85
CA THR A 73 23.81 11.51 9.57
C THR A 73 23.01 12.46 8.67
N LEU A 74 21.69 12.27 8.63
CA LEU A 74 20.80 13.22 7.97
C LEU A 74 20.49 14.36 8.93
N SER A 75 20.60 15.61 8.49
CA SER A 75 20.32 16.76 9.35
C SER A 75 18.84 16.81 9.73
N ASP A 76 18.56 17.25 10.96
CA ASP A 76 17.18 17.42 11.46
C ASP A 76 16.36 18.39 10.59
N LYS A 77 17.02 19.42 10.05
CA LYS A 77 16.41 20.37 9.13
C LYS A 77 15.89 19.66 7.87
N PHE A 78 16.69 18.78 7.28
CA PHE A 78 16.32 18.00 6.11
C PHE A 78 15.17 17.02 6.41
N LEU A 79 15.23 16.31 7.53
CA LEU A 79 14.19 15.39 7.96
C LEU A 79 12.86 16.11 8.19
N LYS A 80 12.86 17.26 8.85
CA LYS A 80 11.68 18.12 9.02
C LYS A 80 11.11 18.64 7.70
N GLN A 81 11.96 18.92 6.71
CA GLN A 81 11.48 19.31 5.38
C GLN A 81 10.78 18.15 4.67
N ILE A 82 11.30 16.93 4.80
CA ILE A 82 10.66 15.73 4.25
C ILE A 82 9.30 15.49 4.92
N GLU A 83 9.18 15.66 6.23
CA GLU A 83 7.90 15.55 6.94
C GLU A 83 6.84 16.50 6.38
N LYS A 84 7.25 17.71 5.98
CA LYS A 84 6.37 18.75 5.43
C LYS A 84 6.11 18.60 3.93
N SER A 85 6.81 17.71 3.22
CA SER A 85 6.73 17.56 1.75
C SER A 85 5.45 16.87 1.25
N GLY A 86 4.51 16.51 2.15
CA GLY A 86 3.28 15.78 1.78
C GLY A 86 3.44 14.26 1.67
N ILE A 87 4.65 13.72 1.88
CA ILE A 87 4.89 12.28 1.80
C ILE A 87 4.05 11.48 2.81
N VAL A 88 3.87 12.03 4.02
CA VAL A 88 3.06 11.40 5.08
C VAL A 88 1.61 11.22 4.61
N GLU A 89 1.04 12.24 3.96
CA GLU A 89 -0.31 12.18 3.42
C GLU A 89 -0.43 11.22 2.24
N SER A 90 0.54 11.24 1.34
CA SER A 90 0.59 10.31 0.20
C SER A 90 0.61 8.85 0.65
N VAL A 91 1.44 8.51 1.64
CA VAL A 91 1.51 7.15 2.20
C VAL A 91 0.20 6.76 2.88
N LEU A 92 -0.41 7.66 3.65
CA LEU A 92 -1.70 7.42 4.32
C LEU A 92 -2.83 7.20 3.32
N ASN A 93 -2.92 8.04 2.29
CA ASN A 93 -3.94 7.92 1.25
C ASN A 93 -3.81 6.61 0.48
N TYR A 94 -2.59 6.23 0.11
CA TYR A 94 -2.33 4.95 -0.55
C TYR A 94 -2.70 3.75 0.34
N THR A 95 -2.38 3.81 1.63
CA THR A 95 -2.72 2.75 2.57
C THR A 95 -4.24 2.61 2.74
N LYS A 96 -4.96 3.72 2.88
CA LYS A 96 -6.42 3.74 2.92
C LYS A 96 -7.03 3.17 1.64
N PHE A 97 -6.50 3.54 0.49
CA PHE A 97 -6.93 3.01 -0.80
C PHE A 97 -6.74 1.49 -0.90
N LYS A 98 -5.57 0.98 -0.50
CA LYS A 98 -5.32 -0.47 -0.45
C LYS A 98 -6.28 -1.20 0.50
N GLN A 99 -6.51 -0.64 1.68
CA GLN A 99 -7.46 -1.21 2.65
C GLN A 99 -8.88 -1.24 2.08
N SER A 100 -9.32 -0.15 1.45
CA SER A 100 -10.62 -0.08 0.77
C SER A 100 -10.74 -1.11 -0.35
N GLN A 101 -9.70 -1.30 -1.16
CA GLN A 101 -9.69 -2.35 -2.19
C GLN A 101 -9.74 -3.76 -1.59
N ALA A 102 -8.99 -4.00 -0.51
CA ALA A 102 -8.99 -5.29 0.18
C ALA A 102 -10.37 -5.60 0.78
N LEU A 103 -11.04 -4.61 1.36
CA LEU A 103 -12.41 -4.73 1.85
C LEU A 103 -13.41 -5.02 0.72
N LYS A 104 -13.29 -4.30 -0.41
CA LYS A 104 -14.12 -4.58 -1.59
C LYS A 104 -13.94 -6.00 -2.12
N ARG A 105 -12.70 -6.51 -2.14
CA ARG A 105 -12.42 -7.89 -2.54
C ARG A 105 -12.99 -8.92 -1.58
N LYS A 106 -12.93 -8.65 -0.28
CA LYS A 106 -13.49 -9.54 0.75
C LYS A 106 -15.02 -9.45 0.83
N GLY A 107 -15.57 -8.26 0.58
CA GLY A 107 -17.02 -8.03 0.61
C GLY A 107 -17.78 -8.56 -0.62
N GLY A 108 -17.06 -9.02 -1.65
CA GLY A 108 -17.64 -9.32 -2.95
C GLY A 108 -18.14 -8.04 -3.64
N THR A 109 -18.10 -8.02 -4.96
CA THR A 109 -18.80 -6.98 -5.74
C THR A 109 -20.27 -7.32 -5.66
N LYS A 110 -21.08 -6.52 -4.95
CA LYS A 110 -22.52 -6.55 -5.15
C LYS A 110 -22.74 -6.33 -6.65
N LYS A 111 -23.05 -7.39 -7.38
CA LYS A 111 -23.62 -7.21 -8.71
C LYS A 111 -24.89 -6.41 -8.49
N THR A 112 -25.06 -5.37 -9.26
CA THR A 112 -26.25 -4.51 -9.23
C THR A 112 -27.47 -5.41 -9.12
N LYS A 113 -28.32 -5.17 -8.12
CA LYS A 113 -29.62 -5.84 -7.99
C LYS A 113 -30.27 -5.83 -9.35
N LEU A 114 -30.66 -6.97 -9.87
CA LEU A 114 -31.37 -7.04 -11.15
C LEU A 114 -32.68 -6.28 -11.00
N THR A 115 -32.69 -5.04 -11.45
CA THR A 115 -33.88 -4.18 -11.47
C THR A 115 -34.54 -4.26 -12.82
N GLY A 116 -35.82 -4.29 -12.86
CA GLY A 116 -36.58 -4.31 -14.12
C GLY A 116 -36.99 -5.70 -14.60
N ILE A 117 -36.78 -6.74 -13.83
CA ILE A 117 -37.40 -8.04 -14.05
C ILE A 117 -38.63 -8.12 -13.15
N ASP A 118 -39.77 -8.09 -13.75
CA ASP A 118 -41.04 -8.15 -13.05
C ASP A 118 -41.13 -9.47 -12.28
N LYS A 119 -41.61 -9.41 -11.03
CA LYS A 119 -41.77 -10.59 -10.14
C LYS A 119 -40.50 -11.28 -9.68
N LEU A 120 -39.30 -10.75 -9.93
CA LEU A 120 -38.04 -11.23 -9.39
C LEU A 120 -37.65 -10.48 -8.11
N ASP A 121 -37.52 -11.21 -7.01
CA ASP A 121 -36.90 -10.70 -5.76
C ASP A 121 -35.56 -11.37 -5.53
N ASP A 122 -34.51 -10.56 -5.56
CA ASP A 122 -33.16 -11.07 -5.33
C ASP A 122 -32.92 -11.39 -3.85
N ALA A 123 -32.29 -12.51 -3.59
CA ALA A 123 -31.80 -12.86 -2.26
C ALA A 123 -30.76 -11.84 -1.78
N ASN A 124 -30.65 -11.64 -0.46
CA ASN A 124 -29.73 -10.70 0.17
C ASN A 124 -28.25 -10.92 -0.24
N HIS A 125 -27.88 -12.16 -0.56
CA HIS A 125 -26.53 -12.54 -0.98
C HIS A 125 -26.40 -12.77 -2.49
N ALA A 126 -27.44 -12.50 -3.28
CA ALA A 126 -27.37 -12.61 -4.74
C ALA A 126 -26.25 -11.72 -5.30
N GLY A 127 -25.45 -12.25 -6.22
CA GLY A 127 -24.32 -11.54 -6.83
C GLY A 127 -23.12 -11.26 -5.92
N THR A 128 -23.08 -11.76 -4.70
CA THR A 128 -21.94 -11.68 -3.77
C THR A 128 -21.11 -12.97 -3.76
N ALA A 129 -19.99 -13.00 -3.03
CA ALA A 129 -19.19 -14.22 -2.83
C ALA A 129 -19.98 -15.36 -2.15
N LYS A 130 -21.10 -15.03 -1.46
CA LYS A 130 -22.00 -15.97 -0.81
C LYS A 130 -23.22 -16.34 -1.68
N SER A 131 -23.22 -16.00 -2.95
CA SER A 131 -24.34 -16.31 -3.86
C SER A 131 -24.61 -17.80 -3.99
N LYS A 132 -23.62 -18.66 -3.80
CA LYS A 132 -23.79 -20.12 -3.76
C LYS A 132 -24.64 -20.62 -2.59
N ASP A 133 -24.78 -19.81 -1.54
CA ASP A 133 -25.57 -20.13 -0.34
C ASP A 133 -27.02 -19.65 -0.48
N CYS A 134 -27.36 -19.01 -1.64
CA CYS A 134 -28.73 -18.58 -1.94
C CYS A 134 -29.54 -19.75 -2.51
N THR A 135 -30.80 -19.85 -2.12
CA THR A 135 -31.76 -20.81 -2.64
C THR A 135 -32.69 -20.13 -3.64
N LEU A 136 -32.85 -20.70 -4.82
CA LEU A 136 -33.83 -20.24 -5.81
C LEU A 136 -35.19 -20.86 -5.47
N ILE A 137 -36.19 -20.01 -5.22
CA ILE A 137 -37.57 -20.42 -4.99
C ILE A 137 -38.40 -19.96 -6.18
N ILE A 138 -39.08 -20.86 -6.82
CA ILE A 138 -39.99 -20.57 -7.96
C ILE A 138 -41.40 -20.81 -7.46
N THR A 139 -42.25 -19.81 -7.63
CA THR A 139 -43.70 -19.87 -7.27
C THR A 139 -44.57 -19.68 -8.47
N GLU A 140 -45.75 -20.34 -8.52
CA GLU A 140 -46.68 -20.26 -9.63
C GLU A 140 -47.41 -18.92 -9.68
N GLY A 141 -47.58 -18.21 -8.60
CA GLY A 141 -48.29 -16.94 -8.56
C GLY A 141 -47.89 -16.05 -7.39
N ASP A 142 -48.39 -14.81 -7.42
CA ASP A 142 -48.05 -13.78 -6.44
C ASP A 142 -48.50 -14.14 -5.02
N SER A 143 -49.61 -14.88 -4.90
CA SER A 143 -50.10 -15.35 -3.60
C SER A 143 -49.16 -16.35 -2.91
N ALA A 144 -48.47 -17.18 -3.69
CA ALA A 144 -47.46 -18.12 -3.15
C ALA A 144 -46.11 -17.44 -2.87
N LYS A 145 -45.89 -16.24 -3.34
CA LYS A 145 -44.67 -15.45 -3.10
C LYS A 145 -44.69 -14.77 -1.73
N SER A 146 -45.86 -14.62 -1.13
CA SER A 146 -46.02 -13.94 0.17
C SER A 146 -45.77 -14.85 1.39
N LEU A 147 -45.05 -15.94 1.24
CA LEU A 147 -44.67 -16.87 2.30
C LEU A 147 -43.49 -16.34 3.11
#